data_f435111686322ae6e8066242765bf134
#
_entry.id   f435111686322ae6e8066242765bf134
#
_cell.length_a   1.000
_cell.length_b   1.000
_cell.length_c   1.000
_cell.angle_alpha   90.00
_cell.angle_beta   90.00
_cell.angle_gamma   90.00
#
_symmetry.space_group_name_H-M   'P 1'
#
loop_
_entity.id
_entity.type
_entity.pdbx_description
1 polymer ?
#
loop_
_entity_poly.entity_id
_entity_poly.type
_entity_poly.pdbx_seq_one_letter_code
_entity_poly.pdbx_strand_id
1 'polypeptide(L)'
;MREDEERMQVSGTVWFDKSEKEFLGRERIELLEKIQALGSITRAAKAVGISYKTAWEIIDAMNNLADRPLVVRVTGGKGGGGTHLTPEGQKIIDSYKIVQEEHRVFLENIAKKIDDMEDFYKFIRRMSLKVSARNIFKGTVRSVRKGAVNSEVELVLPCGDPILSVITNESVENLGLHANMDAYAIIKAPSVILARDLTMRG
;
A
#
# COMPACT_ATOMS: atom_id res chain seq x y z
N MET A 1 -8.30 -12.99 27.38
CA MET A 1 -7.96 -13.26 25.99
C MET A 1 -8.04 -11.91 25.32
N ARG A 2 -6.90 -11.33 24.99
CA ARG A 2 -6.81 -10.04 24.31
C ARG A 2 -7.07 -10.31 22.84
N GLU A 3 -8.08 -9.65 22.28
CA GLU A 3 -8.28 -9.54 20.85
C GLU A 3 -6.99 -8.95 20.27
N ASP A 4 -6.29 -9.72 19.43
CA ASP A 4 -5.29 -9.19 18.52
C ASP A 4 -6.06 -8.29 17.55
N GLU A 5 -6.12 -6.99 17.86
CA GLU A 5 -6.56 -5.99 16.91
C GLU A 5 -5.71 -6.18 15.63
N GLU A 6 -6.37 -6.55 14.54
CA GLU A 6 -5.78 -6.60 13.20
C GLU A 6 -5.26 -5.19 12.84
N ARG A 7 -4.03 -4.88 13.26
CA ARG A 7 -3.36 -3.66 12.83
C ARG A 7 -3.03 -3.75 11.37
N MET A 8 -3.41 -2.72 10.60
CA MET A 8 -3.02 -2.63 9.20
C MET A 8 -1.50 -2.51 9.09
N GLN A 9 -0.92 -3.39 8.27
CA GLN A 9 0.49 -3.36 7.96
C GLN A 9 0.70 -2.70 6.60
N VAL A 10 1.44 -1.60 6.58
CA VAL A 10 1.88 -0.97 5.33
C VAL A 10 3.15 -1.66 4.87
N SER A 11 3.14 -2.21 3.66
CA SER A 11 4.29 -2.87 3.06
C SER A 11 4.63 -2.27 1.70
N GLY A 12 5.88 -2.39 1.30
CA GLY A 12 6.36 -1.94 0.01
C GLY A 12 7.68 -2.60 -0.36
N THR A 13 8.07 -2.48 -1.60
CA THR A 13 9.35 -2.99 -2.12
C THR A 13 10.13 -1.87 -2.77
N VAL A 14 11.46 -1.95 -2.71
CA VAL A 14 12.38 -1.04 -3.37
C VAL A 14 13.12 -1.79 -4.46
N TRP A 15 13.18 -1.20 -5.64
CA TRP A 15 14.01 -1.65 -6.74
C TRP A 15 14.70 -0.45 -7.39
N PHE A 16 15.78 -0.70 -8.11
CA PHE A 16 16.51 0.30 -8.86
C PHE A 16 16.56 -0.10 -10.32
N ASP A 17 16.18 0.80 -11.19
CA ASP A 17 16.31 0.65 -12.63
C ASP A 17 17.53 1.42 -13.14
N LYS A 18 18.25 0.86 -14.11
CA LYS A 18 19.31 1.53 -14.87
C LYS A 18 19.09 1.25 -16.35
N SER A 19 19.00 2.30 -17.18
CA SER A 19 18.72 2.18 -18.61
C SER A 19 17.43 1.41 -18.91
N GLU A 20 16.34 1.75 -18.21
CA GLU A 20 15.00 1.15 -18.33
C GLU A 20 14.95 -0.37 -18.04
N LYS A 21 15.96 -0.88 -17.36
CA LYS A 21 16.03 -2.28 -16.95
C LYS A 21 16.22 -2.36 -15.45
N GLU A 22 15.57 -3.33 -14.84
CA GLU A 22 15.79 -3.61 -13.42
C GLU A 22 17.27 -3.93 -13.20
N PHE A 23 17.90 -3.12 -12.33
CA PHE A 23 19.30 -3.31 -11.96
C PHE A 23 19.42 -4.02 -10.61
N LEU A 24 18.68 -3.55 -9.59
CA LEU A 24 18.67 -4.12 -8.25
C LEU A 24 17.24 -4.25 -7.74
N GLY A 25 16.99 -5.31 -7.03
CA GLY A 25 15.78 -5.60 -6.30
C GLY A 25 16.06 -6.66 -5.26
N ARG A 26 15.10 -6.97 -4.42
CA ARG A 26 15.25 -7.91 -3.30
C ARG A 26 15.84 -9.26 -3.74
N GLU A 27 15.30 -9.85 -4.79
CA GLU A 27 15.75 -11.18 -5.27
C GLU A 27 17.18 -11.16 -5.81
N ARG A 28 17.57 -10.07 -6.48
CA ARG A 28 18.91 -9.88 -7.00
C ARG A 28 19.95 -9.72 -5.89
N ILE A 29 19.61 -8.94 -4.87
CA ILE A 29 20.47 -8.77 -3.68
C ILE A 29 20.60 -10.08 -2.91
N GLU A 30 19.50 -10.81 -2.71
CA GLU A 30 19.54 -12.12 -2.07
C GLU A 30 20.46 -13.10 -2.82
N LEU A 31 20.39 -13.09 -4.15
CA LEU A 31 21.29 -13.91 -4.99
C LEU A 31 22.76 -13.53 -4.78
N LEU A 32 23.09 -12.23 -4.74
CA LEU A 32 24.48 -11.76 -4.47
C LEU A 32 24.96 -12.19 -3.09
N GLU A 33 24.14 -12.08 -2.07
CA GLU A 33 24.45 -12.53 -0.71
C GLU A 33 24.70 -14.05 -0.64
N LYS A 34 23.87 -14.84 -1.33
CA LYS A 34 24.10 -16.30 -1.40
C LYS A 34 25.36 -16.65 -2.18
N ILE A 35 25.72 -15.89 -3.23
CA ILE A 35 26.99 -16.07 -3.93
C ILE A 35 28.17 -15.78 -3.00
N GLN A 36 28.10 -14.70 -2.23
CA GLN A 36 29.12 -14.36 -1.24
C GLN A 36 29.30 -15.47 -0.21
N ALA A 37 28.20 -15.97 0.35
CA ALA A 37 28.24 -16.97 1.41
C ALA A 37 28.67 -18.36 0.90
N LEU A 38 28.25 -18.74 -0.32
CA LEU A 38 28.42 -20.11 -0.83
C LEU A 38 29.55 -20.26 -1.85
N GLY A 39 30.06 -19.19 -2.43
CA GLY A 39 31.11 -19.21 -3.44
C GLY A 39 30.77 -19.98 -4.73
N SER A 40 29.45 -20.12 -5.03
CA SER A 40 29.00 -20.93 -6.17
C SER A 40 27.61 -20.45 -6.66
N ILE A 41 27.50 -20.12 -7.94
CA ILE A 41 26.22 -19.75 -8.57
C ILE A 41 25.20 -20.89 -8.45
N THR A 42 25.62 -22.14 -8.67
CA THR A 42 24.72 -23.31 -8.59
C THR A 42 24.12 -23.47 -7.20
N ARG A 43 24.93 -23.32 -6.14
CA ARG A 43 24.47 -23.40 -4.75
C ARG A 43 23.62 -22.20 -4.37
N ALA A 44 24.00 -21.01 -4.82
CA ALA A 44 23.23 -19.78 -4.60
C ALA A 44 21.87 -19.86 -5.26
N ALA A 45 21.79 -20.24 -6.53
CA ALA A 45 20.54 -20.41 -7.27
C ALA A 45 19.57 -21.37 -6.56
N LYS A 46 20.09 -22.53 -6.12
CA LYS A 46 19.30 -23.50 -5.33
C LYS A 46 18.81 -22.90 -4.02
N ALA A 47 19.63 -22.10 -3.35
CA ALA A 47 19.28 -21.48 -2.06
C ALA A 47 18.18 -20.42 -2.18
N VAL A 48 18.11 -19.67 -3.31
CA VAL A 48 17.06 -18.69 -3.60
C VAL A 48 15.88 -19.26 -4.40
N GLY A 49 15.90 -20.57 -4.74
CA GLY A 49 14.79 -21.24 -5.39
C GLY A 49 14.66 -21.00 -6.90
N ILE A 50 15.75 -20.60 -7.60
CA ILE A 50 15.75 -20.37 -9.04
C ILE A 50 16.64 -21.37 -9.79
N SER A 51 16.45 -21.45 -11.12
CA SER A 51 17.31 -22.27 -11.97
C SER A 51 18.72 -21.67 -12.08
N TYR A 52 19.73 -22.53 -12.33
CA TYR A 52 21.09 -22.07 -12.63
C TYR A 52 21.13 -21.11 -13.83
N LYS A 53 20.33 -21.40 -14.87
CA LYS A 53 20.22 -20.54 -16.04
C LYS A 53 19.72 -19.15 -15.68
N THR A 54 18.63 -19.09 -14.94
CA THR A 54 18.04 -17.80 -14.46
C THR A 54 19.03 -17.01 -13.59
N ALA A 55 19.72 -17.68 -12.67
CA ALA A 55 20.74 -17.03 -11.85
C ALA A 55 21.89 -16.45 -12.68
N TRP A 56 22.29 -17.17 -13.72
CA TRP A 56 23.32 -16.72 -14.65
C TRP A 56 22.87 -15.47 -15.43
N GLU A 57 21.67 -15.49 -15.97
CA GLU A 57 21.07 -14.37 -16.70
C GLU A 57 20.96 -13.12 -15.82
N ILE A 58 20.54 -13.28 -14.56
CA ILE A 58 20.47 -12.19 -13.58
C ILE A 58 21.84 -11.59 -13.30
N ILE A 59 22.86 -12.42 -13.07
CA ILE A 59 24.23 -11.97 -12.78
C ILE A 59 24.82 -11.25 -13.99
N ASP A 60 24.64 -11.80 -15.18
CA ASP A 60 25.11 -11.20 -16.42
C ASP A 60 24.45 -9.83 -16.66
N ALA A 61 23.14 -9.74 -16.49
CA ALA A 61 22.42 -8.48 -16.59
C ALA A 61 22.91 -7.43 -15.58
N MET A 62 23.12 -7.81 -14.33
CA MET A 62 23.65 -6.90 -13.30
C MET A 62 25.08 -6.45 -13.63
N ASN A 63 25.95 -7.37 -14.04
CA ASN A 63 27.34 -7.06 -14.41
C ASN A 63 27.39 -6.11 -15.61
N ASN A 64 26.51 -6.29 -16.61
CA ASN A 64 26.44 -5.44 -17.80
C ASN A 64 25.89 -4.04 -17.51
N LEU A 65 25.07 -3.89 -16.48
CA LEU A 65 24.54 -2.60 -16.06
C LEU A 65 25.45 -1.86 -15.07
N ALA A 66 26.31 -2.59 -14.35
CA ALA A 66 27.25 -2.01 -13.42
C ALA A 66 28.49 -1.43 -14.12
N ASP A 67 29.08 -0.39 -13.53
CA ASP A 67 30.31 0.23 -14.08
C ASP A 67 31.54 -0.70 -13.90
N ARG A 68 31.47 -1.63 -12.96
CA ARG A 68 32.45 -2.69 -12.71
C ARG A 68 31.70 -3.97 -12.36
N PRO A 69 32.23 -5.16 -12.73
CA PRO A 69 31.58 -6.42 -12.41
C PRO A 69 31.31 -6.56 -10.91
N LEU A 70 30.10 -6.97 -10.54
CA LEU A 70 29.68 -7.24 -9.17
C LEU A 70 30.09 -8.66 -8.75
N VAL A 71 30.10 -9.57 -9.71
CA VAL A 71 30.42 -11.00 -9.50
C VAL A 71 31.43 -11.43 -10.56
N VAL A 72 32.47 -12.14 -10.14
CA VAL A 72 33.49 -12.70 -11.01
C VAL A 72 33.62 -14.21 -10.81
N ARG A 73 33.95 -14.92 -11.91
CA ARG A 73 34.28 -16.33 -11.87
C ARG A 73 35.81 -16.49 -11.85
N VAL A 74 36.30 -17.36 -10.98
CA VAL A 74 37.68 -17.75 -10.97
C VAL A 74 37.77 -19.15 -11.54
N THR A 75 38.50 -19.31 -12.67
CA THR A 75 38.75 -20.61 -13.29
C THR A 75 39.64 -21.43 -12.39
N GLY A 76 39.27 -22.68 -12.09
CA GLY A 76 39.98 -23.51 -11.14
C GLY A 76 41.37 -23.89 -11.56
N GLY A 77 42.33 -23.69 -10.66
CA GLY A 77 43.57 -24.42 -10.59
C GLY A 77 43.50 -25.57 -9.57
N LYS A 78 44.64 -26.03 -9.02
CA LYS A 78 44.72 -27.13 -8.01
C LYS A 78 43.83 -26.94 -6.74
N GLY A 79 43.13 -25.78 -6.56
CA GLY A 79 42.23 -25.47 -5.45
C GLY A 79 40.73 -25.34 -5.83
N GLY A 80 40.34 -25.66 -7.07
CA GLY A 80 38.96 -25.55 -7.53
C GLY A 80 38.58 -24.12 -7.96
N GLY A 81 37.74 -24.00 -9.00
CA GLY A 81 37.14 -22.73 -9.43
C GLY A 81 35.95 -22.35 -8.57
N GLY A 82 35.62 -21.05 -8.53
CA GLY A 82 34.50 -20.55 -7.75
C GLY A 82 33.89 -19.28 -8.37
N THR A 83 32.89 -18.80 -7.72
CA THR A 83 32.26 -17.51 -8.04
C THR A 83 32.38 -16.62 -6.81
N HIS A 84 32.87 -15.42 -7.00
CA HIS A 84 33.13 -14.50 -5.91
C HIS A 84 32.44 -13.16 -6.15
N LEU A 85 31.90 -12.61 -5.08
CA LEU A 85 31.44 -11.23 -5.05
C LEU A 85 32.68 -10.32 -5.08
N THR A 86 32.61 -9.25 -5.87
CA THR A 86 33.68 -8.24 -5.90
C THR A 86 33.50 -7.21 -4.76
N PRO A 87 34.49 -6.36 -4.47
CA PRO A 87 34.33 -5.24 -3.57
C PRO A 87 33.20 -4.27 -4.04
N GLU A 88 33.00 -4.13 -5.36
CA GLU A 88 31.89 -3.36 -5.91
C GLU A 88 30.54 -4.02 -5.63
N GLY A 89 30.45 -5.33 -5.81
CA GLY A 89 29.26 -6.11 -5.42
C GLY A 89 28.93 -5.98 -3.94
N GLN A 90 29.93 -5.95 -3.06
CA GLN A 90 29.73 -5.73 -1.63
C GLN A 90 29.15 -4.34 -1.36
N LYS A 91 29.71 -3.29 -1.95
CA LYS A 91 29.18 -1.93 -1.81
C LYS A 91 27.72 -1.81 -2.25
N ILE A 92 27.35 -2.50 -3.33
CA ILE A 92 25.98 -2.52 -3.84
C ILE A 92 25.03 -3.16 -2.80
N ILE A 93 25.43 -4.30 -2.21
CA ILE A 93 24.63 -4.94 -1.14
C ILE A 93 24.46 -3.98 0.04
N ASP A 94 25.54 -3.35 0.50
CA ASP A 94 25.52 -2.46 1.66
C ASP A 94 24.65 -1.23 1.38
N SER A 95 24.79 -0.63 0.20
CA SER A 95 23.96 0.51 -0.23
C SER A 95 22.47 0.15 -0.32
N TYR A 96 22.15 -1.02 -0.86
CA TYR A 96 20.76 -1.49 -0.94
C TYR A 96 20.16 -1.69 0.47
N LYS A 97 20.91 -2.27 1.41
CA LYS A 97 20.48 -2.47 2.79
C LYS A 97 20.17 -1.16 3.49
N ILE A 98 20.98 -0.12 3.27
CA ILE A 98 20.71 1.22 3.81
C ILE A 98 19.36 1.74 3.28
N VAL A 99 19.15 1.69 1.96
CA VAL A 99 17.89 2.16 1.37
C VAL A 99 16.69 1.32 1.81
N GLN A 100 16.87 0.01 1.94
CA GLN A 100 15.81 -0.89 2.44
C GLN A 100 15.42 -0.56 3.89
N GLU A 101 16.38 -0.26 4.75
CA GLU A 101 16.12 0.13 6.14
C GLU A 101 15.42 1.49 6.23
N GLU A 102 15.88 2.50 5.48
CA GLU A 102 15.22 3.81 5.41
C GLU A 102 13.79 3.69 4.90
N HIS A 103 13.56 2.84 3.88
CA HIS A 103 12.23 2.57 3.36
C HIS A 103 11.33 1.88 4.40
N ARG A 104 11.86 0.91 5.17
CA ARG A 104 11.14 0.26 6.26
C ARG A 104 10.68 1.28 7.32
N VAL A 105 11.61 2.16 7.76
CA VAL A 105 11.31 3.23 8.71
C VAL A 105 10.26 4.19 8.16
N PHE A 106 10.35 4.55 6.88
CA PHE A 106 9.36 5.38 6.20
C PHE A 106 7.97 4.75 6.23
N LEU A 107 7.85 3.46 5.89
CA LEU A 107 6.57 2.74 5.91
C LEU A 107 5.99 2.63 7.33
N GLU A 108 6.82 2.40 8.34
CA GLU A 108 6.38 2.38 9.75
C GLU A 108 5.85 3.75 10.21
N ASN A 109 6.53 4.83 9.79
CA ASN A 109 6.07 6.17 10.09
C ASN A 109 4.74 6.51 9.39
N ILE A 110 4.54 6.01 8.16
CA ILE A 110 3.24 6.10 7.48
C ILE A 110 2.18 5.29 8.22
N ALA A 111 2.48 4.04 8.60
CA ALA A 111 1.55 3.19 9.34
C ALA A 111 1.08 3.85 10.64
N LYS A 112 2.00 4.44 11.42
CA LYS A 112 1.65 5.20 12.64
C LYS A 112 0.73 6.38 12.34
N LYS A 113 1.00 7.14 11.28
CA LYS A 113 0.14 8.27 10.87
C LYS A 113 -1.24 7.82 10.40
N ILE A 114 -1.34 6.61 9.85
CA ILE A 114 -2.60 6.01 9.39
C ILE A 114 -3.40 5.49 10.60
N ASP A 115 -2.76 4.89 11.60
CA ASP A 115 -3.42 4.45 12.85
C ASP A 115 -4.05 5.64 13.60
N ASP A 116 -3.44 6.83 13.54
CA ASP A 116 -4.03 8.08 14.05
C ASP A 116 -5.14 8.64 13.15
N MET A 117 -5.29 8.11 11.92
CA MET A 117 -6.25 8.56 10.92
C MET A 117 -7.39 7.54 10.72
N GLU A 118 -8.24 7.39 11.72
CA GLU A 118 -9.50 6.62 11.60
C GLU A 118 -10.30 7.01 10.33
N ASP A 119 -10.13 8.26 9.88
CA ASP A 119 -10.73 8.79 8.66
C ASP A 119 -10.09 8.28 7.36
N PHE A 120 -8.82 7.88 7.34
CA PHE A 120 -8.20 7.29 6.16
C PHE A 120 -8.72 5.87 5.89
N TYR A 121 -8.95 5.07 6.93
CA TYR A 121 -9.61 3.76 6.80
C TYR A 121 -11.04 3.90 6.25
N LYS A 122 -11.77 4.89 6.74
CA LYS A 122 -13.10 5.23 6.23
C LYS A 122 -13.03 5.69 4.78
N PHE A 123 -11.98 6.42 4.37
CA PHE A 123 -11.76 6.85 2.99
C PHE A 123 -11.45 5.67 2.05
N ILE A 124 -10.55 4.75 2.42
CA ILE A 124 -10.24 3.55 1.63
C ILE A 124 -11.46 2.62 1.53
N ARG A 125 -12.20 2.45 2.61
CA ARG A 125 -13.46 1.69 2.61
C ARG A 125 -14.50 2.30 1.67
N ARG A 126 -14.54 3.63 1.54
CA ARG A 126 -15.36 4.36 0.56
C ARG A 126 -14.94 4.10 -0.89
N MET A 127 -13.64 4.03 -1.17
CA MET A 127 -13.14 3.68 -2.51
C MET A 127 -13.49 2.25 -2.90
N SER A 128 -13.64 1.35 -1.95
CA SER A 128 -14.09 -0.03 -2.16
C SER A 128 -15.60 -0.13 -2.43
N LEU A 129 -16.38 0.88 -2.05
CA LEU A 129 -17.77 1.02 -2.47
C LEU A 129 -17.77 1.52 -3.92
N LYS A 130 -18.03 0.65 -4.88
CA LYS A 130 -18.28 0.99 -6.29
C LYS A 130 -19.61 1.78 -6.43
N VAL A 131 -19.64 2.99 -5.86
CA VAL A 131 -20.81 3.87 -5.95
C VAL A 131 -20.57 4.90 -7.04
N SER A 132 -21.47 4.99 -8.00
CA SER A 132 -21.44 5.99 -9.08
C SER A 132 -21.80 7.42 -8.61
N ALA A 133 -22.00 7.62 -7.32
CA ALA A 133 -22.36 8.92 -6.74
C ALA A 133 -21.11 9.76 -6.48
N ARG A 134 -21.15 11.04 -6.90
CA ARG A 134 -20.05 11.99 -6.78
C ARG A 134 -20.14 12.88 -5.53
N ASN A 135 -21.30 12.93 -4.89
CA ASN A 135 -21.55 13.75 -3.71
C ASN A 135 -21.65 12.84 -2.49
N ILE A 136 -20.61 12.89 -1.63
CA ILE A 136 -20.51 12.09 -0.39
C ILE A 136 -20.22 13.07 0.74
N PHE A 137 -21.11 13.11 1.74
CA PHE A 137 -21.03 14.00 2.89
C PHE A 137 -20.91 13.18 4.16
N LYS A 138 -19.88 13.41 4.97
CA LYS A 138 -19.79 12.88 6.33
C LYS A 138 -20.54 13.78 7.28
N GLY A 139 -21.27 13.20 8.21
CA GLY A 139 -21.95 13.91 9.27
C GLY A 139 -22.22 13.01 10.48
N THR A 140 -22.83 13.59 11.51
CA THR A 140 -23.27 12.89 12.71
C THR A 140 -24.78 12.74 12.69
N VAL A 141 -25.30 11.54 12.95
CA VAL A 141 -26.75 11.29 13.04
C VAL A 141 -27.28 12.01 14.28
N ARG A 142 -28.16 13.00 14.07
CA ARG A 142 -28.83 13.72 15.14
C ARG A 142 -30.02 12.94 15.68
N SER A 143 -30.83 12.40 14.78
CA SER A 143 -32.05 11.67 15.16
C SER A 143 -32.43 10.62 14.13
N VAL A 144 -33.08 9.56 14.60
CA VAL A 144 -33.75 8.54 13.80
C VAL A 144 -35.19 8.44 14.27
N ARG A 145 -36.14 8.83 13.39
CA ARG A 145 -37.58 8.77 13.68
C ARG A 145 -38.21 7.62 12.92
N LYS A 146 -38.55 6.55 13.63
CA LYS A 146 -39.20 5.37 13.03
C LYS A 146 -40.66 5.67 12.70
N GLY A 147 -41.07 5.43 11.44
CA GLY A 147 -42.44 5.35 11.00
C GLY A 147 -42.90 3.89 10.86
N ALA A 148 -44.06 3.67 10.27
CA ALA A 148 -44.64 2.34 10.09
C ALA A 148 -43.78 1.42 9.17
N VAL A 149 -43.18 1.97 8.10
CA VAL A 149 -42.39 1.24 7.10
C VAL A 149 -41.03 1.88 6.89
N ASN A 150 -40.98 3.21 6.89
CA ASN A 150 -39.77 3.99 6.66
C ASN A 150 -39.41 4.81 7.90
N SER A 151 -38.13 5.08 8.05
CA SER A 151 -37.58 5.97 9.07
C SER A 151 -37.05 7.25 8.41
N GLU A 152 -37.21 8.37 9.09
CA GLU A 152 -36.53 9.61 8.79
C GLU A 152 -35.24 9.69 9.61
N VAL A 153 -34.12 9.91 8.94
CA VAL A 153 -32.80 10.06 9.54
C VAL A 153 -32.28 11.46 9.28
N GLU A 154 -31.97 12.20 10.34
CA GLU A 154 -31.35 13.52 10.25
C GLU A 154 -29.84 13.39 10.48
N LEU A 155 -29.05 13.70 9.45
CA LEU A 155 -27.59 13.76 9.49
C LEU A 155 -27.14 15.22 9.52
N VAL A 156 -26.32 15.61 10.47
CA VAL A 156 -25.78 16.98 10.57
C VAL A 156 -24.35 16.99 10.09
N LEU A 157 -24.07 17.88 9.13
CA LEU A 157 -22.75 18.08 8.57
C LEU A 157 -21.87 18.89 9.54
N PRO A 158 -20.52 18.85 9.39
CA PRO A 158 -19.61 19.65 10.21
C PRO A 158 -19.85 21.17 10.15
N CYS A 159 -20.43 21.68 9.05
CA CYS A 159 -20.85 23.07 8.91
C CYS A 159 -22.13 23.42 9.69
N GLY A 160 -22.82 22.43 10.25
CA GLY A 160 -24.07 22.58 10.99
C GLY A 160 -25.34 22.32 10.16
N ASP A 161 -25.21 22.21 8.82
CA ASP A 161 -26.35 21.98 7.93
C ASP A 161 -26.88 20.55 8.07
N PRO A 162 -28.21 20.35 8.15
CA PRO A 162 -28.83 19.03 8.21
C PRO A 162 -29.05 18.45 6.83
N ILE A 163 -28.87 17.14 6.69
CA ILE A 163 -29.36 16.34 5.56
C ILE A 163 -30.43 15.40 6.10
N LEU A 164 -31.62 15.48 5.54
CA LEU A 164 -32.72 14.57 5.83
C LEU A 164 -32.73 13.42 4.84
N SER A 165 -32.82 12.20 5.33
CA SER A 165 -32.94 10.98 4.55
C SER A 165 -34.12 10.16 5.00
N VAL A 166 -34.88 9.62 4.04
CA VAL A 166 -35.96 8.67 4.32
C VAL A 166 -35.55 7.32 3.76
N ILE A 167 -35.41 6.34 4.64
CA ILE A 167 -35.00 4.97 4.31
C ILE A 167 -35.90 3.97 5.03
N THR A 168 -35.90 2.71 4.59
CA THR A 168 -36.70 1.67 5.24
C THR A 168 -36.22 1.39 6.66
N ASN A 169 -37.15 0.95 7.55
CA ASN A 169 -36.79 0.54 8.90
C ASN A 169 -35.73 -0.57 8.91
N GLU A 170 -35.83 -1.51 7.94
CA GLU A 170 -34.86 -2.56 7.73
C GLU A 170 -33.45 -1.99 7.41
N SER A 171 -33.38 -0.96 6.56
CA SER A 171 -32.10 -0.29 6.23
C SER A 171 -31.49 0.39 7.45
N VAL A 172 -32.30 1.00 8.32
CA VAL A 172 -31.82 1.58 9.59
C VAL A 172 -31.19 0.51 10.47
N GLU A 173 -31.84 -0.65 10.58
CA GLU A 173 -31.36 -1.77 11.40
C GLU A 173 -30.09 -2.40 10.81
N ASN A 174 -30.06 -2.66 9.51
CA ASN A 174 -28.90 -3.22 8.81
C ASN A 174 -27.67 -2.31 8.86
N LEU A 175 -27.86 -0.99 8.83
CA LEU A 175 -26.81 0.00 8.97
C LEU A 175 -26.48 0.34 10.44
N GLY A 176 -27.26 -0.16 11.39
CA GLY A 176 -27.08 0.11 12.81
C GLY A 176 -27.21 1.60 13.17
N LEU A 177 -28.05 2.36 12.44
CA LEU A 177 -28.11 3.81 12.62
C LEU A 177 -28.80 4.21 13.94
N HIS A 178 -28.10 5.02 14.73
CA HIS A 178 -28.58 5.59 15.97
C HIS A 178 -28.03 7.01 16.19
N ALA A 179 -28.63 7.76 17.08
CA ALA A 179 -28.19 9.11 17.40
C ALA A 179 -26.74 9.14 17.91
N ASN A 180 -26.03 10.21 17.57
CA ASN A 180 -24.62 10.49 17.89
C ASN A 180 -23.59 9.58 17.21
N MET A 181 -23.97 8.78 16.21
CA MET A 181 -23.00 8.04 15.40
C MET A 181 -22.61 8.80 14.13
N ASP A 182 -21.40 8.55 13.64
CA ASP A 182 -20.95 9.05 12.34
C ASP A 182 -21.58 8.25 11.20
N ALA A 183 -22.07 8.94 10.18
CA ALA A 183 -22.62 8.33 8.99
C ALA A 183 -22.30 9.15 7.73
N TYR A 184 -22.66 8.62 6.57
CA TYR A 184 -22.43 9.26 5.28
C TYR A 184 -23.72 9.38 4.48
N ALA A 185 -24.00 10.59 3.99
CA ALA A 185 -25.01 10.79 2.96
C ALA A 185 -24.36 10.69 1.57
N ILE A 186 -24.96 9.87 0.70
CA ILE A 186 -24.51 9.66 -0.68
C ILE A 186 -25.62 10.14 -1.60
N ILE A 187 -25.36 11.19 -2.39
CA ILE A 187 -26.36 11.80 -3.27
C ILE A 187 -25.91 11.68 -4.72
N LYS A 188 -26.72 11.04 -5.56
CA LYS A 188 -26.44 11.00 -7.00
C LYS A 188 -26.51 12.42 -7.59
N ALA A 189 -25.57 12.75 -8.50
CA ALA A 189 -25.52 14.05 -9.14
C ALA A 189 -26.87 14.52 -9.75
N PRO A 190 -27.65 13.64 -10.42
CA PRO A 190 -28.97 14.04 -10.96
C PRO A 190 -30.03 14.38 -9.90
N SER A 191 -29.79 14.01 -8.62
CA SER A 191 -30.72 14.27 -7.52
C SER A 191 -30.46 15.60 -6.81
N VAL A 192 -29.41 16.31 -7.20
CA VAL A 192 -29.08 17.62 -6.65
C VAL A 192 -29.89 18.69 -7.39
N ILE A 193 -30.63 19.51 -6.65
CA ILE A 193 -31.32 20.65 -7.17
C ILE A 193 -30.53 21.90 -6.80
N LEU A 194 -30.26 22.76 -7.80
CA LEU A 194 -29.59 24.04 -7.59
C LEU A 194 -30.60 25.16 -7.58
N ALA A 195 -30.50 26.06 -6.62
CA ALA A 195 -31.26 27.29 -6.57
C ALA A 195 -30.31 28.48 -6.42
N ARG A 196 -30.71 29.63 -6.96
CA ARG A 196 -29.99 30.90 -6.78
C ARG A 196 -30.83 31.81 -5.90
N ASP A 197 -30.19 32.42 -4.91
CA ASP A 197 -30.82 33.51 -4.16
C ASP A 197 -30.88 34.76 -5.03
N LEU A 198 -32.08 35.22 -5.31
CA LEU A 198 -32.35 36.43 -6.10
C LEU A 198 -32.29 37.72 -5.28
N THR A 199 -32.16 37.63 -3.97
CA THR A 199 -32.13 38.79 -3.06
C THR A 199 -30.71 39.32 -2.83
N MET A 200 -29.69 38.53 -3.08
CA MET A 200 -28.28 38.95 -3.04
C MET A 200 -27.88 39.59 -4.38
N ARG A 201 -28.16 40.88 -4.56
CA ARG A 201 -27.50 41.72 -5.58
C ARG A 201 -26.11 42.09 -5.03
N GLY A 202 -25.04 41.59 -5.67
CA GLY A 202 -23.67 42.03 -5.46
C GLY A 202 -23.45 43.42 -6.07
#